data_2e522cc10b94585170ccce9724f0f244
#
_entry.id   2e522cc10b94585170ccce9724f0f244
#
_cell.length_a   1.000
_cell.length_b   1.000
_cell.length_c   1.000
_cell.angle_alpha   90.00
_cell.angle_beta   90.00
_cell.angle_gamma   90.00
#
_symmetry.space_group_name_H-M   'P 1'
#
loop_
_entity.id
_entity.type
_entity.pdbx_description
1 polymer ?
#
loop_
_entity_poly.entity_id
_entity_poly.type
_entity_poly.pdbx_seq_one_letter_code
_entity_poly.pdbx_strand_id
1 'polypeptide(L)'
;MKLIEKVALGLCLAGVLISTGCGSDRYPTEMSLEDAPETIAEAFKDEKNPNIKSMAIRATQLLKARNYTGAHGTLKQLMSLPDLTPEQRDLIAGGMMAVAENLNKAAEQGNAQAGRYLKQQSFGK
;
A
#
# COMPACT_ATOMS: atom_id res chain seq x y z
N MET A 1 46.10 0.02 -20.58
CA MET A 1 45.19 1.11 -20.27
C MET A 1 43.80 0.90 -20.86
N LYS A 2 43.74 0.69 -22.15
CA LYS A 2 42.45 0.54 -22.82
C LYS A 2 41.72 -0.72 -22.39
N LEU A 3 42.46 -1.77 -22.11
CA LEU A 3 41.83 -3.01 -21.66
C LEU A 3 41.16 -2.86 -20.32
N ILE A 4 41.77 -2.07 -19.46
CA ILE A 4 41.23 -1.84 -18.12
C ILE A 4 39.89 -1.12 -18.20
N GLU A 5 39.79 -0.18 -19.09
CA GLU A 5 38.58 0.56 -19.29
C GLU A 5 37.42 -0.35 -19.72
N LYS A 6 37.73 -1.25 -20.62
CA LYS A 6 36.72 -2.17 -21.13
C LYS A 6 36.18 -3.10 -20.04
N VAL A 7 37.08 -3.54 -19.22
CA VAL A 7 36.72 -4.42 -18.13
C VAL A 7 35.79 -3.71 -17.15
N ALA A 8 36.08 -2.46 -16.86
CA ALA A 8 35.27 -1.69 -15.96
C ALA A 8 33.85 -1.54 -16.49
N LEU A 9 33.72 -1.33 -17.78
CA LEU A 9 32.41 -1.21 -18.40
C LEU A 9 31.60 -2.50 -18.28
N GLY A 10 32.28 -3.62 -18.47
CA GLY A 10 31.60 -4.90 -18.36
C GLY A 10 31.05 -5.14 -17.00
N LEU A 11 31.77 -4.75 -16.00
CA LEU A 11 31.29 -4.92 -14.63
C LEU A 11 30.05 -4.09 -14.34
N CYS A 12 30.02 -2.89 -14.85
CA CYS A 12 28.85 -2.03 -14.65
C CYS A 12 27.59 -2.63 -15.25
N LEU A 13 27.72 -3.20 -16.42
CA LEU A 13 26.61 -3.82 -17.10
C LEU A 13 26.07 -5.00 -16.30
N ALA A 14 26.94 -5.78 -15.76
CA ALA A 14 26.53 -6.93 -14.98
C ALA A 14 25.70 -6.49 -13.75
N GLY A 15 26.12 -5.44 -13.12
CA GLY A 15 25.40 -4.91 -11.97
C GLY A 15 23.98 -4.46 -12.30
N VAL A 16 23.85 -3.83 -13.44
CA VAL A 16 22.54 -3.35 -13.88
C VAL A 16 21.60 -4.52 -14.14
N LEU A 17 22.09 -5.55 -14.77
CA LEU A 17 21.25 -6.71 -15.07
C LEU A 17 20.69 -7.36 -13.81
N ILE A 18 21.49 -7.44 -12.78
CA ILE A 18 21.05 -8.04 -11.53
C ILE A 18 19.90 -7.25 -10.93
N SER A 19 20.02 -5.93 -10.93
CA SER A 19 18.99 -5.10 -10.35
C SER A 19 17.66 -5.19 -11.09
N THR A 20 17.69 -5.36 -12.40
CA THR A 20 16.46 -5.50 -13.15
C THR A 20 15.73 -6.80 -12.85
N GLY A 21 16.46 -7.83 -12.48
CA GLY A 21 15.85 -9.11 -12.17
C GLY A 21 14.98 -9.06 -10.93
N CYS A 22 15.14 -8.06 -10.10
CA CYS A 22 14.37 -7.93 -8.87
C CYS A 22 13.05 -7.19 -9.06
N GLY A 23 12.80 -6.64 -10.22
CA GLY A 23 11.64 -5.81 -10.46
C GLY A 23 10.38 -6.56 -10.84
N SER A 24 10.15 -7.72 -10.25
CA SER A 24 8.98 -8.52 -10.60
C SER A 24 7.71 -8.08 -9.90
N ASP A 25 7.80 -7.36 -8.81
CA ASP A 25 6.63 -6.94 -8.05
C ASP A 25 5.93 -5.78 -8.75
N ARG A 26 4.65 -5.95 -8.98
CA ARG A 26 3.84 -4.93 -9.64
C ARG A 26 3.54 -3.76 -8.74
N TYR A 27 3.36 -4.04 -7.45
CA TYR A 27 2.99 -3.03 -6.48
C TYR A 27 4.01 -3.01 -5.36
N PRO A 28 4.36 -1.84 -4.88
CA PRO A 28 5.29 -1.76 -3.76
C PRO A 28 4.66 -2.33 -2.50
N THR A 29 5.44 -3.07 -1.73
CA THR A 29 4.99 -3.58 -0.44
C THR A 29 4.90 -2.46 0.59
N GLU A 30 5.71 -1.42 0.39
CA GLU A 30 5.65 -0.24 1.21
C GLU A 30 5.00 0.88 0.42
N MET A 31 4.01 1.50 1.02
CA MET A 31 3.22 2.51 0.36
C MET A 31 3.15 3.74 1.24
N SER A 32 3.39 4.91 0.65
CA SER A 32 3.21 6.15 1.40
C SER A 32 1.73 6.51 1.40
N LEU A 33 1.32 7.24 2.43
CA LEU A 33 -0.06 7.69 2.54
C LEU A 33 -0.46 8.60 1.39
N GLU A 34 0.48 9.35 0.87
CA GLU A 34 0.22 10.27 -0.23
C GLU A 34 -0.08 9.52 -1.52
N ASP A 35 0.60 8.41 -1.75
CA ASP A 35 0.46 7.64 -2.97
C ASP A 35 -0.66 6.60 -2.89
N ALA A 36 -1.10 6.28 -1.69
CA ALA A 36 -2.08 5.22 -1.47
C ALA A 36 -3.36 5.40 -2.28
N PRO A 37 -3.99 6.58 -2.31
CA PRO A 37 -5.25 6.72 -3.05
C PRO A 37 -5.10 6.39 -4.52
N GLU A 38 -4.06 6.92 -5.16
CA GLU A 38 -3.86 6.68 -6.58
C GLU A 38 -3.46 5.24 -6.86
N THR A 39 -2.62 4.67 -6.01
CA THR A 39 -2.16 3.31 -6.18
C THR A 39 -3.32 2.33 -6.07
N ILE A 40 -4.18 2.53 -5.09
CA ILE A 40 -5.36 1.67 -4.92
C ILE A 40 -6.33 1.86 -6.08
N ALA A 41 -6.61 3.10 -6.46
CA ALA A 41 -7.52 3.38 -7.57
C ALA A 41 -7.04 2.71 -8.86
N GLU A 42 -5.74 2.80 -9.13
CA GLU A 42 -5.17 2.20 -10.34
C GLU A 42 -5.27 0.68 -10.30
N ALA A 43 -4.99 0.09 -9.15
CA ALA A 43 -5.00 -1.36 -9.02
C ALA A 43 -6.39 -1.97 -9.20
N PHE A 44 -7.43 -1.22 -8.87
CA PHE A 44 -8.81 -1.73 -8.93
C PHE A 44 -9.64 -1.11 -10.06
N LYS A 45 -9.02 -0.36 -10.96
CA LYS A 45 -9.78 0.32 -12.00
C LYS A 45 -10.52 -0.63 -12.93
N ASP A 46 -9.95 -1.80 -13.18
CA ASP A 46 -10.54 -2.79 -14.08
C ASP A 46 -11.24 -3.92 -13.33
N GLU A 47 -11.43 -3.76 -12.03
CA GLU A 47 -12.07 -4.77 -11.22
C GLU A 47 -13.51 -4.95 -11.65
N LYS A 48 -13.92 -6.20 -11.89
CA LYS A 48 -15.26 -6.50 -12.37
C LYS A 48 -16.24 -6.84 -11.25
N ASN A 49 -15.73 -7.30 -10.12
CA ASN A 49 -16.60 -7.58 -8.98
C ASN A 49 -17.10 -6.27 -8.38
N PRO A 50 -18.42 -6.00 -8.43
CA PRO A 50 -18.93 -4.70 -7.99
C PRO A 50 -18.72 -4.43 -6.51
N ASN A 51 -18.68 -5.45 -5.67
CA ASN A 51 -18.45 -5.26 -4.24
C ASN A 51 -17.01 -4.83 -3.99
N ILE A 52 -16.07 -5.49 -4.64
CA ILE A 52 -14.65 -5.14 -4.51
C ILE A 52 -14.40 -3.75 -5.06
N LYS A 53 -14.92 -3.48 -6.25
CA LYS A 53 -14.71 -2.18 -6.89
C LYS A 53 -15.30 -1.03 -6.05
N SER A 54 -16.51 -1.22 -5.57
CA SER A 54 -17.18 -0.21 -4.77
C SER A 54 -16.41 0.11 -3.49
N MET A 55 -15.93 -0.92 -2.81
CA MET A 55 -15.15 -0.72 -1.59
C MET A 55 -13.81 -0.06 -1.85
N ALA A 56 -13.15 -0.43 -2.95
CA ALA A 56 -11.88 0.19 -3.33
C ALA A 56 -12.07 1.68 -3.61
N ILE A 57 -13.14 2.03 -4.31
CA ILE A 57 -13.48 3.43 -4.59
C ILE A 57 -13.72 4.18 -3.27
N ARG A 58 -14.48 3.58 -2.38
CA ARG A 58 -14.77 4.20 -1.09
C ARG A 58 -13.50 4.42 -0.28
N ALA A 59 -12.62 3.42 -0.23
CA ALA A 59 -11.36 3.56 0.48
C ALA A 59 -10.53 4.70 -0.10
N THR A 60 -10.47 4.78 -1.42
CA THR A 60 -9.75 5.85 -2.11
C THR A 60 -10.29 7.22 -1.74
N GLN A 61 -11.61 7.35 -1.73
CA GLN A 61 -12.26 8.62 -1.38
C GLN A 61 -11.97 9.02 0.07
N LEU A 62 -12.02 8.06 0.97
CA LEU A 62 -11.73 8.33 2.38
C LEU A 62 -10.27 8.72 2.59
N LEU A 63 -9.36 8.09 1.87
CA LEU A 63 -7.95 8.45 1.93
C LEU A 63 -7.73 9.88 1.42
N LYS A 64 -8.37 10.25 0.32
CA LYS A 64 -8.26 11.60 -0.23
C LYS A 64 -8.83 12.64 0.73
N ALA A 65 -9.89 12.29 1.43
CA ALA A 65 -10.52 13.16 2.42
C ALA A 65 -9.77 13.18 3.75
N ARG A 66 -8.70 12.42 3.86
CA ARG A 66 -7.91 12.28 5.09
C ARG A 66 -8.71 11.72 6.25
N ASN A 67 -9.75 10.98 5.93
CA ASN A 67 -10.51 10.25 6.93
C ASN A 67 -9.86 8.89 7.13
N TYR A 68 -8.80 8.86 7.90
CA TYR A 68 -7.95 7.67 8.02
C TYR A 68 -8.59 6.57 8.85
N THR A 69 -9.40 6.91 9.84
CA THR A 69 -10.14 5.87 10.58
C THR A 69 -11.15 5.17 9.68
N GLY A 70 -11.89 5.94 8.88
CA GLY A 70 -12.82 5.38 7.92
C GLY A 70 -12.12 4.60 6.83
N ALA A 71 -10.99 5.11 6.34
CA ALA A 71 -10.20 4.43 5.32
C ALA A 71 -9.69 3.09 5.83
N HIS A 72 -9.15 3.05 7.03
CA HIS A 72 -8.64 1.81 7.61
C HIS A 72 -9.74 0.77 7.75
N GLY A 73 -10.90 1.19 8.26
CA GLY A 73 -12.05 0.31 8.40
C GLY A 73 -12.53 -0.24 7.07
N THR A 74 -12.56 0.60 6.04
CA THR A 74 -12.99 0.18 4.71
C THR A 74 -11.98 -0.78 4.09
N LEU A 75 -10.68 -0.50 4.23
CA LEU A 75 -9.64 -1.40 3.75
C LEU A 75 -9.70 -2.75 4.46
N LYS A 76 -10.00 -2.74 5.75
CA LYS A 76 -10.16 -3.97 6.53
C LYS A 76 -11.32 -4.80 5.99
N GLN A 77 -12.45 -4.15 5.70
CA GLN A 77 -13.60 -4.82 5.12
C GLN A 77 -13.27 -5.38 3.73
N LEU A 78 -12.57 -4.60 2.93
CA LEU A 78 -12.13 -5.03 1.61
C LEU A 78 -11.26 -6.28 1.71
N MET A 79 -10.35 -6.29 2.67
CA MET A 79 -9.46 -7.43 2.90
C MET A 79 -10.22 -8.71 3.24
N SER A 80 -11.41 -8.59 3.81
CA SER A 80 -12.20 -9.76 4.19
C SER A 80 -12.97 -10.39 3.03
N LEU A 81 -13.00 -9.74 1.88
CA LEU A 81 -13.71 -10.28 0.72
C LEU A 81 -12.94 -11.46 0.13
N PRO A 82 -13.67 -12.54 -0.26
CA PRO A 82 -13.00 -13.79 -0.64
C PRO A 82 -12.34 -13.79 -2.03
N ASP A 83 -12.76 -12.91 -2.91
CA ASP A 83 -12.34 -12.99 -4.31
C ASP A 83 -11.14 -12.12 -4.67
N LEU A 84 -10.43 -11.63 -3.67
CA LEU A 84 -9.23 -10.82 -3.91
C LEU A 84 -8.08 -11.68 -4.41
N THR A 85 -7.32 -11.14 -5.38
CA THR A 85 -6.08 -11.78 -5.79
C THR A 85 -5.00 -11.57 -4.73
N PRO A 86 -3.95 -12.39 -4.73
CA PRO A 86 -2.83 -12.17 -3.80
C PRO A 86 -2.21 -10.78 -3.95
N GLU A 87 -2.08 -10.27 -5.17
CA GLU A 87 -1.54 -8.94 -5.41
C GLU A 87 -2.43 -7.86 -4.81
N GLN A 88 -3.74 -8.02 -4.94
CA GLN A 88 -4.70 -7.09 -4.35
C GLN A 88 -4.62 -7.11 -2.83
N ARG A 89 -4.49 -8.28 -2.24
CA ARG A 89 -4.34 -8.42 -0.78
C ARG A 89 -3.10 -7.72 -0.28
N ASP A 90 -1.98 -7.92 -0.96
CA ASP A 90 -0.72 -7.31 -0.57
C ASP A 90 -0.81 -5.79 -0.65
N LEU A 91 -1.44 -5.30 -1.69
CA LEU A 91 -1.61 -3.87 -1.89
C LEU A 91 -2.46 -3.26 -0.77
N ILE A 92 -3.59 -3.91 -0.45
CA ILE A 92 -4.47 -3.43 0.60
C ILE A 92 -3.76 -3.48 1.95
N ALA A 93 -3.00 -4.54 2.21
CA ALA A 93 -2.23 -4.65 3.44
C ALA A 93 -1.23 -3.48 3.57
N GLY A 94 -0.54 -3.15 2.48
CA GLY A 94 0.36 -2.01 2.46
C GLY A 94 -0.35 -0.70 2.79
N GLY A 95 -1.52 -0.50 2.21
CA GLY A 95 -2.34 0.68 2.50
C GLY A 95 -2.79 0.73 3.95
N MET A 96 -3.22 -0.41 4.50
CA MET A 96 -3.61 -0.49 5.89
C MET A 96 -2.46 -0.16 6.83
N MET A 97 -1.27 -0.65 6.52
CA MET A 97 -0.09 -0.36 7.34
C MET A 97 0.24 1.13 7.33
N ALA A 98 0.19 1.75 6.16
CA ALA A 98 0.46 3.18 6.04
C ALA A 98 -0.53 4.00 6.86
N VAL A 99 -1.81 3.65 6.79
CA VAL A 99 -2.85 4.33 7.54
C VAL A 99 -2.68 4.09 9.03
N ALA A 100 -2.40 2.85 9.44
CA ALA A 100 -2.23 2.52 10.85
C ALA A 100 -1.05 3.29 11.46
N GLU A 101 0.04 3.41 10.71
CA GLU A 101 1.19 4.19 11.17
C GLU A 101 0.81 5.64 11.41
N ASN A 102 0.04 6.21 10.48
CA ASN A 102 -0.43 7.58 10.63
C ASN A 102 -1.35 7.73 11.85
N LEU A 103 -2.25 6.78 12.05
CA LEU A 103 -3.15 6.81 13.20
C LEU A 103 -2.40 6.69 14.52
N ASN A 104 -1.37 5.85 14.55
CA ASN A 104 -0.53 5.73 15.75
C ASN A 104 0.17 7.06 16.05
N LYS A 105 0.73 7.70 15.04
CA LYS A 105 1.38 9.00 15.23
C LYS A 105 0.39 10.05 15.71
N ALA A 106 -0.80 10.05 15.12
CA ALA A 106 -1.83 11.00 15.52
C ALA A 106 -2.25 10.79 16.97
N ALA A 107 -2.41 9.54 17.39
CA ALA A 107 -2.76 9.21 18.76
C ALA A 107 -1.67 9.67 19.74
N GLU A 108 -0.41 9.48 19.37
CA GLU A 108 0.72 9.94 20.20
C GLU A 108 0.74 11.45 20.32
N GLN A 109 0.24 12.14 19.32
CA GLN A 109 0.16 13.60 19.32
C GLN A 109 -1.08 14.13 20.01
N GLY A 110 -1.89 13.26 20.61
CA GLY A 110 -3.06 13.65 21.37
C GLY A 110 -4.37 13.61 20.62
N ASN A 111 -4.42 13.04 19.42
CA ASN A 111 -5.67 12.92 18.68
C ASN A 111 -6.55 11.84 19.34
N ALA A 112 -7.61 12.28 19.99
CA ALA A 112 -8.47 11.39 20.76
C ALA A 112 -9.22 10.40 19.87
N GLN A 113 -9.62 10.81 18.67
CA GLN A 113 -10.34 9.94 17.75
C GLN A 113 -9.45 8.80 17.28
N ALA A 114 -8.21 9.10 16.91
CA ALA A 114 -7.25 8.08 16.51
C ALA A 114 -6.99 7.10 17.64
N GLY A 115 -6.80 7.62 18.84
CA GLY A 115 -6.58 6.79 20.02
C GLY A 115 -7.73 5.85 20.30
N ARG A 116 -8.96 6.35 20.24
CA ARG A 116 -10.13 5.52 20.47
C ARG A 116 -10.28 4.45 19.41
N TYR A 117 -10.02 4.80 18.16
CA TYR A 117 -10.11 3.84 17.07
C TYR A 117 -9.12 2.69 17.26
N LEU A 118 -7.87 3.01 17.56
CA LEU A 118 -6.85 2.00 17.77
C LEU A 118 -7.17 1.10 18.95
N LYS A 119 -7.74 1.67 20.00
CA LYS A 119 -8.16 0.90 21.15
C LYS A 119 -9.23 -0.12 20.79
N GLN A 120 -10.20 0.28 20.00
CA GLN A 120 -11.25 -0.62 19.53
C GLN A 120 -10.68 -1.77 18.72
N GLN A 121 -9.69 -1.49 17.87
CA GLN A 121 -9.06 -2.53 17.08
C GLN A 121 -8.34 -3.53 17.97
N SER A 122 -7.72 -3.04 19.02
CA SER A 122 -7.02 -3.87 20.00
C SER A 122 -7.95 -4.84 20.71
N PHE A 123 -9.10 -4.35 21.15
CA PHE A 123 -10.07 -5.17 21.86
C PHE A 123 -10.87 -6.10 20.95
N GLY A 124 -10.94 -5.78 19.69
CA GLY A 124 -11.70 -6.57 18.74
C GLY A 124 -11.07 -7.89 18.33
N LYS A 125 -9.93 -8.20 18.90
CA LYS A 125 -9.28 -9.49 18.64
C LYS A 125 -9.70 -10.57 19.63
#